data_ec4b3cf5c21a2fc5271ef7043d494e87
#
_entry.id   ec4b3cf5c21a2fc5271ef7043d494e87
#
_cell.length_a   1.000
_cell.length_b   1.000
_cell.length_c   1.000
_cell.angle_alpha   90.00
_cell.angle_beta   90.00
_cell.angle_gamma   90.00
#
_symmetry.space_group_name_H-M   'P 1'
#
loop_
_entity.id
_entity.type
_entity.pdbx_description
1 polymer ?
#
loop_
_entity_poly.entity_id
_entity_poly.type
_entity_poly.pdbx_seq_one_letter_code
_entity_poly.pdbx_strand_id
1 'polypeptide(L)'
;MLILIIGSAPDALDAQNFKKELFGGIVTINNAWNIRNDWDFCIFPDDFPENRRPNKNKDKRLINSKQYVPIQNKYGGFVYAGGTMSFTAGYWALGYFKPKAIAYIGCDMVYDGKVTHFYGKGKPDPLRKDPTLKNLKAKSARLEAI
;
A
#
# COMPACT_ATOMS: atom_id res chain seq x y z
N MET A 1 -6.11 16.93 4.40
CA MET A 1 -6.94 15.81 3.92
C MET A 1 -6.45 14.51 4.51
N LEU A 2 -7.31 13.51 4.56
CA LEU A 2 -6.98 12.16 4.98
C LEU A 2 -6.90 11.24 3.76
N ILE A 3 -5.84 10.47 3.64
CA ILE A 3 -5.66 9.48 2.57
C ILE A 3 -5.80 8.08 3.17
N LEU A 4 -6.58 7.23 2.52
CA LEU A 4 -6.71 5.81 2.91
C LEU A 4 -5.81 4.96 2.03
N ILE A 5 -4.99 4.11 2.64
CA ILE A 5 -4.19 3.10 1.95
C ILE A 5 -4.73 1.72 2.33
N ILE A 6 -5.10 0.95 1.33
CA ILE A 6 -5.67 -0.39 1.50
C ILE A 6 -4.66 -1.43 1.02
N GLY A 7 -4.18 -2.23 1.96
CA GLY A 7 -3.36 -3.40 1.65
C GLY A 7 -4.20 -4.65 1.46
N SER A 8 -3.55 -5.80 1.46
CA SER A 8 -4.19 -7.08 1.08
C SER A 8 -4.43 -8.04 2.25
N ALA A 9 -4.15 -7.64 3.50
CA ALA A 9 -4.44 -8.49 4.64
C ALA A 9 -5.96 -8.69 4.82
N PRO A 10 -6.41 -9.74 5.52
CA PRO A 10 -7.84 -10.06 5.62
C PRO A 10 -8.71 -8.93 6.16
N ASP A 11 -8.21 -8.12 7.09
CA ASP A 11 -8.96 -6.99 7.66
C ASP A 11 -9.21 -5.86 6.64
N ALA A 12 -8.53 -5.90 5.49
CA ALA A 12 -8.78 -4.94 4.42
C ALA A 12 -10.22 -4.96 3.92
N LEU A 13 -10.93 -6.08 4.09
CA LEU A 13 -12.33 -6.19 3.69
C LEU A 13 -13.23 -5.21 4.44
N ASP A 14 -12.86 -4.79 5.64
CA ASP A 14 -13.60 -3.79 6.41
C ASP A 14 -13.66 -2.43 5.69
N ALA A 15 -12.70 -2.17 4.79
CA ALA A 15 -12.68 -0.94 4.01
C ALA A 15 -13.89 -0.80 3.08
N GLN A 16 -14.60 -1.88 2.79
CA GLN A 16 -15.84 -1.83 1.99
C GLN A 16 -16.91 -0.98 2.64
N ASN A 17 -16.86 -0.82 3.96
CA ASN A 17 -17.87 -0.11 4.74
C ASN A 17 -17.52 1.37 4.98
N PHE A 18 -16.34 1.81 4.58
CA PHE A 18 -15.90 3.19 4.79
C PHE A 18 -16.51 4.09 3.74
N LYS A 19 -17.01 5.26 4.17
CA LYS A 19 -17.58 6.25 3.25
C LYS A 19 -16.48 6.94 2.46
N LYS A 20 -16.65 7.04 1.16
CA LYS A 20 -15.69 7.70 0.25
C LYS A 20 -15.42 9.15 0.68
N GLU A 21 -16.42 9.85 1.15
CA GLU A 21 -16.36 11.27 1.51
C GLU A 21 -15.39 11.56 2.65
N LEU A 22 -15.02 10.55 3.44
CA LEU A 22 -14.05 10.71 4.53
C LEU A 22 -12.64 10.94 4.02
N PHE A 23 -12.36 10.60 2.77
CA PHE A 23 -10.99 10.57 2.24
C PHE A 23 -10.82 11.55 1.08
N GLY A 24 -9.66 12.21 1.06
CA GLY A 24 -9.22 12.96 -0.11
C GLY A 24 -8.70 12.09 -1.24
N GLY A 25 -8.43 10.83 -0.96
CA GLY A 25 -8.05 9.83 -1.94
C GLY A 25 -7.97 8.45 -1.33
N ILE A 26 -8.18 7.43 -2.16
CA ILE A 26 -8.05 6.01 -1.78
C ILE A 26 -6.98 5.39 -2.66
N VAL A 27 -5.95 4.82 -2.03
CA VAL A 27 -4.83 4.14 -2.69
C VAL A 27 -4.90 2.66 -2.35
N THR A 28 -4.94 1.81 -3.35
CA THR A 28 -4.92 0.36 -3.16
C THR A 28 -3.56 -0.21 -3.53
N ILE A 29 -3.11 -1.22 -2.79
CA ILE A 29 -1.84 -1.90 -3.03
C ILE A 29 -2.10 -3.27 -3.67
N ASN A 30 -1.45 -3.55 -4.79
CA ASN A 30 -1.52 -4.84 -5.48
C ASN A 30 -2.97 -5.26 -5.74
N ASN A 31 -3.41 -6.39 -5.20
CA ASN A 31 -4.75 -6.94 -5.43
C ASN A 31 -5.88 -6.20 -4.69
N ALA A 32 -5.55 -5.27 -3.81
CA ALA A 32 -6.55 -4.60 -2.96
C ALA A 32 -7.56 -3.76 -3.74
N TRP A 33 -7.29 -3.45 -5.00
CA TRP A 33 -8.25 -2.77 -5.87
C TRP A 33 -9.56 -3.55 -6.04
N ASN A 34 -9.55 -4.87 -5.78
CA ASN A 34 -10.75 -5.71 -5.84
C ASN A 34 -11.70 -5.50 -4.65
N ILE A 35 -11.27 -4.82 -3.59
CA ILE A 35 -12.05 -4.67 -2.36
C ILE A 35 -13.22 -3.70 -2.54
N ARG A 36 -12.97 -2.61 -3.25
CA ARG A 36 -14.00 -1.62 -3.58
C ARG A 36 -13.65 -0.95 -4.91
N ASN A 37 -14.64 -0.47 -5.62
CA ASN A 37 -14.44 0.02 -6.98
C ASN A 37 -14.27 1.54 -7.09
N ASP A 38 -14.37 2.27 -6.00
CA ASP A 38 -14.25 3.75 -5.97
C ASP A 38 -12.86 4.25 -5.55
N TRP A 39 -11.83 3.39 -5.65
CA TRP A 39 -10.45 3.79 -5.41
C TRP A 39 -9.96 4.73 -6.52
N ASP A 40 -8.95 5.55 -6.18
CA ASP A 40 -8.38 6.55 -7.09
C ASP A 40 -7.07 6.09 -7.72
N PHE A 41 -6.23 5.39 -6.94
CA PHE A 41 -4.91 4.94 -7.38
C PHE A 41 -4.67 3.49 -6.97
N CYS A 42 -4.01 2.73 -7.84
CA CYS A 42 -3.51 1.39 -7.52
C CYS A 42 -2.00 1.39 -7.69
N ILE A 43 -1.27 1.13 -6.61
CA ILE A 43 0.19 1.10 -6.59
C ILE A 43 0.68 -0.35 -6.50
N PHE A 44 1.69 -0.68 -7.30
CA PHE A 44 2.23 -2.03 -7.35
C PHE A 44 3.69 -2.01 -7.80
N PRO A 45 4.49 -3.05 -7.45
CA PRO A 45 5.85 -3.21 -7.96
C PRO A 45 5.83 -3.64 -9.42
N ASP A 46 6.94 -3.45 -10.12
CA ASP A 46 7.03 -3.75 -11.55
C ASP A 46 6.81 -5.23 -11.88
N ASP A 47 7.09 -6.13 -10.94
CA ASP A 47 6.88 -7.56 -11.09
C ASP A 47 5.46 -8.04 -10.77
N PHE A 48 4.55 -7.12 -10.43
CA PHE A 48 3.15 -7.49 -10.22
C PHE A 48 2.54 -7.96 -11.55
N PRO A 49 1.94 -9.17 -11.60
CA PRO A 49 1.47 -9.74 -12.86
C PRO A 49 0.45 -8.84 -13.57
N GLU A 50 0.62 -8.67 -14.88
CA GLU A 50 -0.28 -7.83 -15.68
C GLU A 50 -1.73 -8.29 -15.63
N ASN A 51 -1.96 -9.60 -15.59
CA ASN A 51 -3.31 -10.16 -15.53
C ASN A 51 -4.01 -9.91 -14.19
N ARG A 52 -3.31 -9.40 -13.19
CA ARG A 52 -3.87 -9.01 -11.89
C ARG A 52 -4.07 -7.52 -11.74
N ARG A 53 -3.58 -6.72 -12.70
CA ARG A 53 -3.71 -5.27 -12.68
C ARG A 53 -5.11 -4.86 -13.11
N PRO A 54 -5.67 -3.79 -12.52
CA PRO A 54 -6.96 -3.27 -12.97
C PRO A 54 -6.82 -2.63 -14.34
N ASN A 55 -7.92 -2.51 -15.06
CA ASN A 55 -7.95 -1.80 -16.32
C ASN A 55 -7.85 -0.30 -16.08
N LYS A 56 -7.09 0.39 -16.93
CA LYS A 56 -7.04 1.86 -16.91
C LYS A 56 -8.39 2.45 -17.30
N ASN A 57 -8.76 3.53 -16.62
CA ASN A 57 -9.81 4.42 -17.06
C ASN A 57 -9.45 5.86 -16.66
N LYS A 58 -10.24 6.85 -17.08
CA LYS A 58 -9.93 8.25 -16.85
C LYS A 58 -9.95 8.67 -15.38
N ASP A 59 -10.67 7.94 -14.53
CA ASP A 59 -10.86 8.28 -13.12
C ASP A 59 -9.92 7.49 -12.19
N LYS A 60 -9.17 6.53 -12.73
CA LYS A 60 -8.31 5.63 -11.96
C LYS A 60 -6.92 5.58 -12.56
N ARG A 61 -5.90 5.64 -11.70
CA ARG A 61 -4.51 5.68 -12.14
C ARG A 61 -3.72 4.52 -11.56
N LEU A 62 -2.84 3.98 -12.40
CA LEU A 62 -1.91 2.93 -12.01
C LEU A 62 -0.56 3.56 -11.71
N ILE A 63 -0.01 3.23 -10.53
CA ILE A 63 1.25 3.78 -10.04
C ILE A 63 2.27 2.66 -9.96
N ASN A 64 3.38 2.80 -10.66
CA ASN A 64 4.50 1.86 -10.64
C ASN A 64 5.81 2.59 -10.28
N SER A 65 6.94 1.92 -10.47
CA SER A 65 8.24 2.49 -10.09
C SER A 65 8.55 3.83 -10.75
N LYS A 66 8.05 4.07 -11.95
CA LYS A 66 8.26 5.36 -12.63
C LYS A 66 7.70 6.53 -11.84
N GLN A 67 6.59 6.32 -11.13
CA GLN A 67 5.94 7.34 -10.33
C GLN A 67 6.46 7.37 -8.89
N TYR A 68 6.62 6.22 -8.23
CA TYR A 68 6.94 6.24 -6.80
C TYR A 68 8.42 6.39 -6.48
N VAL A 69 9.35 5.92 -7.35
CA VAL A 69 10.79 6.04 -7.08
C VAL A 69 11.24 7.50 -6.97
N PRO A 70 10.88 8.41 -7.89
CA PRO A 70 11.28 9.81 -7.74
C PRO A 70 10.79 10.47 -6.46
N ILE A 71 9.58 10.13 -6.03
CA ILE A 71 9.03 10.68 -4.78
C ILE A 71 9.75 10.08 -3.58
N GLN A 72 9.98 8.78 -3.58
CA GLN A 72 10.70 8.08 -2.52
C GLN A 72 12.10 8.65 -2.30
N ASN A 73 12.80 8.98 -3.39
CA ASN A 73 14.14 9.56 -3.34
C ASN A 73 14.17 10.92 -2.64
N LYS A 74 13.10 11.67 -2.67
CA LYS A 74 13.01 12.95 -1.94
C LYS A 74 13.01 12.76 -0.42
N TYR A 75 12.67 11.59 0.05
CA TYR A 75 12.56 11.30 1.48
C TYR A 75 13.71 10.46 2.03
N GLY A 76 14.81 10.34 1.31
CA GLY A 76 15.98 9.70 1.88
C GLY A 76 16.81 8.87 0.95
N GLY A 77 16.49 8.87 -0.32
CA GLY A 77 17.32 8.24 -1.34
C GLY A 77 17.35 6.72 -1.32
N PHE A 78 16.48 6.06 -0.59
CA PHE A 78 16.38 4.62 -0.68
C PHE A 78 15.28 4.27 -1.68
N VAL A 79 15.62 3.41 -2.60
CA VAL A 79 14.72 3.01 -3.68
C VAL A 79 13.87 1.82 -3.27
N TYR A 80 14.46 0.92 -2.53
CA TYR A 80 13.84 -0.34 -2.17
C TYR A 80 13.72 -0.49 -0.67
N ALA A 81 12.52 -0.42 -0.19
CA ALA A 81 12.25 -0.42 1.25
C ALA A 81 12.07 -1.84 1.82
N GLY A 82 12.83 -2.80 1.32
CA GLY A 82 12.83 -4.16 1.86
C GLY A 82 11.63 -4.99 1.47
N GLY A 83 11.05 -4.73 0.31
CA GLY A 83 10.06 -5.60 -0.29
C GLY A 83 8.62 -5.39 0.15
N THR A 84 8.31 -4.37 0.94
CA THR A 84 6.92 -4.12 1.28
C THR A 84 6.38 -2.86 0.60
N MET A 85 5.26 -3.03 -0.08
CA MET A 85 4.61 -1.93 -0.79
C MET A 85 3.86 -0.97 0.15
N SER A 86 3.59 -1.35 1.39
CA SER A 86 2.91 -0.44 2.32
C SER A 86 3.76 0.80 2.63
N PHE A 87 5.07 0.63 2.80
CA PHE A 87 5.97 1.78 2.98
C PHE A 87 6.10 2.60 1.71
N THR A 88 6.27 1.94 0.57
CA THR A 88 6.35 2.61 -0.73
C THR A 88 5.09 3.42 -1.01
N ALA A 89 3.93 2.86 -0.77
CA ALA A 89 2.66 3.56 -0.92
C ALA A 89 2.55 4.76 0.03
N GLY A 90 3.02 4.61 1.26
CA GLY A 90 3.03 5.70 2.24
C GLY A 90 3.88 6.88 1.79
N TYR A 91 5.10 6.63 1.35
CA TYR A 91 5.98 7.70 0.85
C TYR A 91 5.42 8.33 -0.42
N TRP A 92 4.89 7.54 -1.33
CA TRP A 92 4.27 8.08 -2.54
C TRP A 92 3.07 8.98 -2.20
N ALA A 93 2.18 8.50 -1.33
CA ALA A 93 1.01 9.27 -0.94
C ALA A 93 1.40 10.56 -0.21
N LEU A 94 2.42 10.49 0.64
CA LEU A 94 2.94 11.66 1.35
C LEU A 94 3.45 12.71 0.37
N GLY A 95 4.23 12.31 -0.62
CA GLY A 95 4.79 13.23 -1.60
C GLY A 95 3.77 13.75 -2.61
N TYR A 96 2.85 12.91 -3.03
CA TYR A 96 1.85 13.27 -4.04
C TYR A 96 0.73 14.14 -3.46
N PHE A 97 0.14 13.72 -2.35
CA PHE A 97 -1.03 14.38 -1.77
C PHE A 97 -0.67 15.45 -0.75
N LYS A 98 0.47 15.33 -0.08
CA LYS A 98 0.85 16.16 1.08
C LYS A 98 -0.28 16.19 2.12
N PRO A 99 -0.77 15.02 2.56
CA PRO A 99 -1.94 14.95 3.42
C PRO A 99 -1.60 15.31 4.86
N LYS A 100 -2.62 15.61 5.66
CA LYS A 100 -2.47 15.78 7.11
C LYS A 100 -2.36 14.45 7.83
N ALA A 101 -2.96 13.39 7.27
CA ALA A 101 -2.93 12.06 7.85
C ALA A 101 -3.08 10.99 6.78
N ILE A 102 -2.50 9.83 7.04
CA ILE A 102 -2.65 8.63 6.22
C ILE A 102 -3.20 7.54 7.12
N ALA A 103 -4.31 6.95 6.72
CA ALA A 103 -4.87 5.79 7.39
C ALA A 103 -4.54 4.53 6.60
N TYR A 104 -4.15 3.47 7.30
CA TYR A 104 -3.86 2.17 6.71
C TYR A 104 -4.87 1.14 7.15
N ILE A 105 -5.26 0.25 6.24
CA ILE A 105 -5.99 -0.96 6.56
C ILE A 105 -5.46 -2.10 5.68
N GLY A 106 -5.39 -3.31 6.23
CA GLY A 106 -4.90 -4.45 5.46
C GLY A 106 -3.38 -4.50 5.33
N CYS A 107 -2.64 -3.81 6.18
CA CYS A 107 -1.17 -3.74 6.17
C CYS A 107 -0.57 -4.21 7.49
N ASP A 108 -1.15 -5.21 8.12
CA ASP A 108 -0.73 -5.69 9.45
C ASP A 108 0.50 -6.61 9.42
N MET A 109 0.88 -7.11 8.25
CA MET A 109 2.04 -8.01 8.05
C MET A 109 1.95 -9.32 8.84
N VAL A 110 0.74 -9.80 9.13
CA VAL A 110 0.52 -11.06 9.86
C VAL A 110 0.24 -12.18 8.87
N TYR A 111 1.12 -13.18 8.82
CA TYR A 111 1.06 -14.27 7.84
C TYR A 111 1.04 -15.66 8.49
N ASP A 112 0.63 -15.78 9.74
CA ASP A 112 0.71 -17.00 10.53
C ASP A 112 -0.53 -17.90 10.44
N GLY A 113 -1.55 -17.51 9.68
CA GLY A 113 -2.76 -18.27 9.47
C GLY A 113 -2.85 -18.93 8.09
N LYS A 114 -3.94 -19.67 7.85
CA LYS A 114 -4.23 -20.24 6.54
C LYS A 114 -4.64 -19.16 5.52
N VAL A 115 -5.27 -18.11 6.00
CA VAL A 115 -5.69 -16.96 5.20
C VAL A 115 -4.76 -15.80 5.52
N THR A 116 -3.83 -15.52 4.62
CA THR A 116 -2.83 -14.45 4.80
C THR A 116 -3.25 -13.15 4.11
N HIS A 117 -4.14 -13.24 3.13
CA HIS A 117 -4.64 -12.12 2.35
C HIS A 117 -6.17 -12.20 2.25
N PHE A 118 -6.82 -11.11 1.88
CA PHE A 118 -8.28 -11.10 1.73
C PHE A 118 -8.76 -12.07 0.64
N TYR A 119 -7.90 -12.37 -0.33
CA TYR A 119 -8.20 -13.31 -1.42
C TYR A 119 -7.74 -14.75 -1.10
N GLY A 120 -7.33 -15.03 0.14
CA GLY A 120 -6.89 -16.35 0.58
C GLY A 120 -5.41 -16.37 0.96
N LYS A 121 -4.71 -17.47 0.66
CA LYS A 121 -3.30 -17.59 0.94
C LYS A 121 -2.49 -16.97 -0.19
N GLY A 122 -1.72 -15.94 0.12
CA GLY A 122 -0.81 -15.27 -0.81
C GLY A 122 0.65 -15.48 -0.45
N LYS A 123 1.53 -14.84 -1.23
CA LYS A 123 2.96 -14.86 -0.99
C LYS A 123 3.29 -13.86 0.13
N PRO A 124 3.94 -14.28 1.23
CA PRO A 124 4.33 -13.36 2.30
C PRO A 124 5.34 -12.32 1.82
N ASP A 125 5.27 -11.14 2.43
CA ASP A 125 6.28 -10.11 2.22
C ASP A 125 7.65 -10.59 2.71
N PRO A 126 8.75 -10.33 1.96
CA PRO A 126 10.09 -10.74 2.38
C PRO A 126 10.51 -10.24 3.77
N LEU A 127 10.03 -9.08 4.21
CA LEU A 127 10.30 -8.57 5.56
C LEU A 127 9.74 -9.47 6.66
N ARG A 128 8.75 -10.27 6.35
CA ARG A 128 8.17 -11.25 7.28
C ARG A 128 9.20 -12.26 7.79
N LYS A 129 10.28 -12.48 7.04
CA LYS A 129 11.35 -13.41 7.40
C LYS A 129 12.31 -12.84 8.44
N ASP A 130 12.25 -11.56 8.75
CA ASP A 130 13.05 -10.97 9.83
C ASP A 130 12.49 -11.45 11.17
N PRO A 131 13.21 -12.30 11.91
CA PRO A 131 12.70 -12.88 13.15
C PRO A 131 12.45 -11.86 14.26
N THR A 132 13.11 -10.72 14.19
CA THR A 132 12.99 -9.66 15.22
C THR A 132 12.03 -8.55 14.82
N LEU A 133 11.64 -8.46 13.56
CA LEU A 133 10.86 -7.39 12.98
C LEU A 133 11.46 -5.98 13.18
N LYS A 134 12.77 -5.91 13.50
CA LYS A 134 13.46 -4.64 13.75
C LYS A 134 13.40 -3.72 12.54
N ASN A 135 13.66 -4.26 11.36
CA ASN A 135 13.64 -3.46 10.12
C ASN A 135 12.24 -2.92 9.84
N LEU A 136 11.21 -3.71 10.09
CA LEU A 136 9.83 -3.29 9.90
C LEU A 136 9.47 -2.13 10.84
N LYS A 137 9.80 -2.26 12.13
CA LYS A 137 9.56 -1.21 13.12
C LYS A 137 10.33 0.07 12.79
N ALA A 138 11.61 -0.05 12.42
CA ALA A 138 12.43 1.10 12.08
C ALA A 138 11.90 1.85 10.86
N LYS A 139 11.44 1.14 9.84
CA LYS A 139 10.86 1.75 8.64
C LYS A 139 9.54 2.45 8.93
N SER A 140 8.69 1.86 9.77
CA SER A 140 7.45 2.48 10.20
C SER A 140 7.72 3.77 10.97
N ALA A 141 8.64 3.74 11.94
CA ALA A 141 9.01 4.92 12.73
C ALA A 141 9.56 6.03 11.83
N ARG A 142 10.38 5.71 10.84
CA ARG A 142 10.91 6.69 9.90
C ARG A 142 9.80 7.35 9.08
N LEU A 143 8.85 6.57 8.59
CA LEU A 143 7.74 7.10 7.81
C LEU A 143 6.88 8.05 8.67
N GLU A 144 6.61 7.69 9.91
CA GLU A 144 5.84 8.52 10.83
C GLU A 144 6.53 9.86 11.12
N ALA A 145 7.87 9.87 11.15
CA ALA A 145 8.66 11.05 11.47
C ALA A 145 8.69 12.11 10.35
N ILE A 146 8.32 11.72 9.14
CA ILE A 146 8.27 12.63 8.01
C ILE A 146 6.97 13.40 8.00
#